data_598797de133a5e3f0b6e91b7349a98f4
#
_entry.id   598797de133a5e3f0b6e91b7349a98f4
#
_cell.length_a   1.000
_cell.length_b   1.000
_cell.length_c   1.000
_cell.angle_alpha   90.00
_cell.angle_beta   90.00
_cell.angle_gamma   90.00
#
_symmetry.space_group_name_H-M   'P 1'
#
loop_
_entity.id
_entity.type
_entity.pdbx_description
1 polymer ?
#
loop_
_entity_poly.entity_id
_entity_poly.type
_entity_poly.pdbx_seq_one_letter_code
_entity_poly.pdbx_strand_id
1 'polypeptide(L)'
;PNLALTGRGVLLGFIDTDFDYTNPLFCNTDGTTRVERIWNQEERSGMPPRGFLYGTEYTRKQINEELMANHDSMTAKIPYADGHGTFLAALAAGSEDIKNQFSGAAPECDIAFVQLKRAKQYLKDFYFIPDETPVFQENDIMAGIRYLNMLATELRKPLSICIALGTNMGNRGGA
;
A
#
# COMPACT_ATOMS: atom_id res chain seq x y z
N PRO A 1 3.45 8.56 -32.45
CA PRO A 1 4.47 8.79 -31.44
C PRO A 1 4.02 8.08 -30.18
N ASN A 2 4.76 7.04 -29.74
CA ASN A 2 4.52 6.41 -28.46
C ASN A 2 4.94 7.41 -27.39
N LEU A 3 3.98 8.04 -26.73
CA LEU A 3 4.22 8.74 -25.48
C LEU A 3 4.63 7.68 -24.46
N ALA A 4 5.92 7.63 -24.13
CA ALA A 4 6.42 6.78 -23.05
C ALA A 4 5.95 7.37 -21.70
N LEU A 5 4.70 7.10 -21.35
CA LEU A 5 4.14 7.50 -20.05
C LEU A 5 4.58 6.50 -19.02
N THR A 6 5.53 6.88 -18.15
CA THR A 6 6.14 6.02 -17.14
C THR A 6 5.59 6.24 -15.73
N GLY A 7 4.66 7.18 -15.57
CA GLY A 7 4.13 7.58 -14.26
C GLY A 7 5.04 8.52 -13.46
N ARG A 8 6.15 9.00 -14.03
CA ARG A 8 7.05 9.92 -13.35
C ARG A 8 6.32 11.17 -12.84
N GLY A 9 6.51 11.49 -11.55
CA GLY A 9 5.87 12.62 -10.87
C GLY A 9 4.43 12.38 -10.42
N VAL A 10 3.89 11.18 -10.63
CA VAL A 10 2.57 10.76 -10.12
C VAL A 10 2.75 9.93 -8.85
N LEU A 11 1.88 10.13 -7.87
CA LEU A 11 1.75 9.27 -6.71
C LEU A 11 0.72 8.17 -7.01
N LEU A 12 1.14 6.93 -6.93
CA LEU A 12 0.25 5.77 -7.02
C LEU A 12 -0.01 5.25 -5.60
N GLY A 13 -1.25 5.37 -5.15
CA GLY A 13 -1.68 4.95 -3.83
C GLY A 13 -2.37 3.59 -3.89
N PHE A 14 -2.04 2.70 -2.96
CA PHE A 14 -2.67 1.39 -2.80
C PHE A 14 -3.36 1.29 -1.46
N ILE A 15 -4.52 0.65 -1.43
CA ILE A 15 -5.22 0.26 -0.21
C ILE A 15 -5.49 -1.24 -0.32
N ASP A 16 -4.73 -2.05 0.43
CA ASP A 16 -4.76 -3.50 0.30
C ASP A 16 -4.31 -4.21 1.60
N THR A 17 -4.10 -5.51 1.53
CA THR A 17 -3.86 -6.39 2.68
C THR A 17 -2.43 -6.39 3.18
N ASP A 18 -1.46 -6.48 2.27
CA ASP A 18 -0.04 -6.66 2.59
C ASP A 18 0.86 -6.01 1.54
N PHE A 19 2.04 -5.59 1.97
CA PHE A 19 2.99 -4.96 1.07
C PHE A 19 4.43 -5.23 1.47
N ASP A 20 5.12 -6.03 0.66
CA ASP A 20 6.57 -6.24 0.77
C ASP A 20 7.33 -5.11 0.08
N TYR A 21 7.57 -4.03 0.81
CA TYR A 21 8.32 -2.86 0.31
C TYR A 21 9.81 -3.13 0.07
N THR A 22 10.31 -4.30 0.48
CA THR A 22 11.71 -4.70 0.29
C THR A 22 11.98 -5.29 -1.08
N ASN A 23 10.91 -5.61 -1.79
CA ASN A 23 11.03 -6.13 -3.13
C ASN A 23 11.75 -5.12 -4.04
N PRO A 24 12.83 -5.52 -4.75
CA PRO A 24 13.61 -4.65 -5.62
C PRO A 24 12.79 -3.91 -6.69
N LEU A 25 11.63 -4.44 -7.08
CA LEU A 25 10.70 -3.80 -8.02
C LEU A 25 10.18 -2.44 -7.52
N PHE A 26 10.31 -2.13 -6.24
CA PHE A 26 9.88 -0.85 -5.65
C PHE A 26 11.06 0.10 -5.36
N CYS A 27 12.24 -0.25 -5.85
CA CYS A 27 13.44 0.57 -5.70
C CYS A 27 13.84 1.27 -7.00
N ASN A 28 14.57 2.37 -6.84
CA ASN A 28 15.32 3.01 -7.90
C ASN A 28 16.55 2.17 -8.27
N THR A 29 17.21 2.51 -9.37
CA THR A 29 18.44 1.85 -9.82
C THR A 29 19.62 2.00 -8.85
N ASP A 30 19.59 3.01 -7.97
CA ASP A 30 20.56 3.24 -6.90
C ASP A 30 20.27 2.48 -5.60
N GLY A 31 19.21 1.66 -5.59
CA GLY A 31 18.75 0.87 -4.44
C GLY A 31 17.90 1.64 -3.43
N THR A 32 17.64 2.93 -3.64
CA THR A 32 16.72 3.68 -2.78
C THR A 32 15.28 3.36 -3.12
N THR A 33 14.39 3.43 -2.11
CA THR A 33 12.96 3.13 -2.33
C THR A 33 12.25 4.22 -3.12
N ARG A 34 11.27 3.83 -3.95
CA ARG A 34 10.26 4.71 -4.55
C ARG A 34 9.02 4.88 -3.67
N VAL A 35 8.98 4.18 -2.55
CA VAL A 35 7.85 4.26 -1.60
C VAL A 35 7.99 5.54 -0.76
N GLU A 36 7.02 6.45 -0.89
CA GLU A 36 6.99 7.72 -0.13
C GLU A 36 6.54 7.50 1.30
N ARG A 37 5.50 6.68 1.48
CA ARG A 37 4.88 6.40 2.78
C ARG A 37 4.22 5.02 2.77
N ILE A 38 4.22 4.40 3.95
CA ILE A 38 3.37 3.24 4.26
C ILE A 38 2.59 3.58 5.53
N TRP A 39 1.28 3.39 5.50
CA TRP A 39 0.47 3.38 6.70
C TRP A 39 -0.02 1.97 6.99
N ASN A 40 0.59 1.32 7.98
CA ASN A 40 0.10 0.04 8.50
C ASN A 40 -0.95 0.31 9.58
N GLN A 41 -2.21 0.09 9.25
CA GLN A 41 -3.34 0.37 10.14
C GLN A 41 -3.44 -0.61 11.32
N GLU A 42 -2.85 -1.79 11.22
CA GLU A 42 -2.91 -2.82 12.27
C GLU A 42 -1.83 -2.61 13.32
N GLU A 43 -0.69 -2.11 12.92
CA GLU A 43 0.46 -1.95 13.77
C GLU A 43 0.34 -0.77 14.74
N ARG A 44 0.84 -0.97 15.98
CA ARG A 44 0.74 0.02 17.06
C ARG A 44 2.10 0.36 17.70
N SER A 45 3.20 -0.07 17.08
CA SER A 45 4.54 0.13 17.64
C SER A 45 5.10 1.53 17.38
N GLY A 46 4.60 2.21 16.35
CA GLY A 46 5.07 3.53 15.94
C GLY A 46 4.00 4.62 16.06
N MET A 47 4.26 5.74 15.41
CA MET A 47 3.35 6.90 15.40
C MET A 47 2.34 6.78 14.26
N PRO A 48 1.05 7.08 14.51
CA PRO A 48 0.05 7.15 13.44
C PRO A 48 0.31 8.36 12.53
N PRO A 49 -0.21 8.34 11.29
CA PRO A 49 -0.16 9.51 10.43
C PRO A 49 -0.85 10.72 11.06
N ARG A 50 -0.41 11.91 10.68
CA ARG A 50 -1.02 13.15 11.16
C ARG A 50 -2.54 13.20 10.88
N GLY A 51 -3.33 13.41 11.94
CA GLY A 51 -4.79 13.47 11.85
C GLY A 51 -5.49 12.12 11.94
N PHE A 52 -4.74 11.05 12.24
CA PHE A 52 -5.25 9.73 12.54
C PHE A 52 -4.82 9.29 13.95
N LEU A 53 -5.58 8.36 14.55
CA LEU A 53 -5.39 7.94 15.94
C LEU A 53 -4.90 6.49 16.08
N TYR A 54 -4.57 5.82 14.99
CA TYR A 54 -4.18 4.42 14.99
C TYR A 54 -3.25 4.09 13.83
N GLY A 55 -2.64 2.90 13.92
CA GLY A 55 -1.68 2.43 12.94
C GLY A 55 -0.29 3.04 13.16
N THR A 56 0.63 2.66 12.30
CA THR A 56 2.01 3.18 12.25
C THR A 56 2.30 3.69 10.86
N GLU A 57 2.85 4.90 10.75
CA GLU A 57 3.33 5.45 9.49
C GLU A 57 4.83 5.25 9.36
N TYR A 58 5.26 4.80 8.18
CA TYR A 58 6.66 4.70 7.77
C TYR A 58 6.94 5.68 6.65
N THR A 59 7.96 6.48 6.83
CA THR A 59 8.42 7.46 5.84
C THR A 59 9.44 6.86 4.89
N ARG A 60 9.62 7.45 3.70
CA ARG A 60 10.68 7.07 2.74
C ARG A 60 12.05 7.00 3.41
N LYS A 61 12.35 7.94 4.32
CA LYS A 61 13.62 7.95 5.05
C LYS A 61 13.80 6.70 5.90
N GLN A 62 12.81 6.34 6.70
CA GLN A 62 12.84 5.15 7.56
C GLN A 62 12.96 3.87 6.72
N ILE A 63 12.21 3.79 5.61
CA ILE A 63 12.27 2.64 4.70
C ILE A 63 13.69 2.52 4.11
N ASN A 64 14.30 3.62 3.65
CA ASN A 64 15.67 3.58 3.14
C ASN A 64 16.70 3.20 4.22
N GLU A 65 16.57 3.72 5.45
CA GLU A 65 17.42 3.35 6.58
C GLU A 65 17.34 1.85 6.86
N GLU A 66 16.15 1.27 6.80
CA GLU A 66 15.93 -0.15 7.00
C GLU A 66 16.50 -1.01 5.85
N LEU A 67 16.27 -0.59 4.60
CA LEU A 67 16.86 -1.26 3.44
C LEU A 67 18.41 -1.27 3.47
N MET A 68 19.02 -0.23 4.04
CA MET A 68 20.48 -0.13 4.17
C MET A 68 21.02 -0.90 5.37
N ALA A 69 20.25 -1.03 6.45
CA ALA A 69 20.74 -1.53 7.73
C ALA A 69 20.90 -3.04 7.77
N ASN A 70 20.25 -3.82 6.93
CA ASN A 70 20.47 -5.25 6.67
C ASN A 70 19.25 -5.95 6.07
N HIS A 71 19.51 -6.85 5.16
CA HIS A 71 18.56 -7.79 4.58
C HIS A 71 17.93 -8.79 5.57
N ASP A 72 18.43 -8.88 6.81
CA ASP A 72 18.06 -9.95 7.75
C ASP A 72 17.21 -9.52 8.95
N SER A 73 16.96 -8.22 9.18
CA SER A 73 16.19 -7.78 10.36
C SER A 73 14.93 -7.00 10.01
N MET A 74 14.19 -7.51 9.04
CA MET A 74 12.97 -6.87 8.64
C MET A 74 11.84 -7.17 9.59
N THR A 75 11.57 -6.22 10.44
CA THR A 75 10.51 -6.27 11.45
C THR A 75 9.16 -5.73 11.02
N ALA A 76 9.01 -5.31 9.79
CA ALA A 76 7.67 -5.18 9.24
C ALA A 76 7.10 -6.60 9.06
N LYS A 77 6.66 -7.19 10.16
CA LYS A 77 5.87 -8.42 10.13
C LYS A 77 4.64 -8.13 9.29
N ILE A 78 4.71 -8.55 8.04
CA ILE A 78 3.55 -8.61 7.16
C ILE A 78 2.65 -9.69 7.77
N PRO A 79 1.53 -9.35 8.44
CA PRO A 79 0.70 -10.35 9.13
C PRO A 79 -0.01 -11.31 8.17
N TYR A 80 0.04 -11.02 6.89
CA TYR A 80 -0.63 -11.76 5.82
C TYR A 80 0.31 -11.97 4.65
N ALA A 81 0.83 -13.14 4.53
CA ALA A 81 1.70 -13.56 3.44
C ALA A 81 0.93 -14.15 2.25
N ASP A 82 -0.22 -13.57 1.87
CA ASP A 82 -0.87 -13.96 0.62
C ASP A 82 -0.26 -13.26 -0.60
N GLY A 83 0.46 -12.16 -0.36
CA GLY A 83 1.17 -11.41 -1.39
C GLY A 83 0.27 -10.59 -2.32
N HIS A 84 -1.04 -10.50 -2.04
CA HIS A 84 -2.01 -9.86 -2.94
C HIS A 84 -1.68 -8.38 -3.19
N GLY A 85 -1.50 -7.57 -2.14
CA GLY A 85 -1.17 -6.15 -2.28
C GLY A 85 0.19 -5.93 -2.93
N THR A 86 1.18 -6.76 -2.59
CA THR A 86 2.51 -6.73 -3.23
C THR A 86 2.43 -7.03 -4.71
N PHE A 87 1.67 -8.05 -5.09
CA PHE A 87 1.46 -8.42 -6.50
C PHE A 87 0.80 -7.30 -7.30
N LEU A 88 -0.26 -6.70 -6.78
CA LEU A 88 -0.96 -5.59 -7.42
C LEU A 88 -0.05 -4.35 -7.56
N ALA A 89 0.70 -4.03 -6.50
CA ALA A 89 1.65 -2.93 -6.54
C ALA A 89 2.76 -3.18 -7.58
N ALA A 90 3.24 -4.41 -7.72
CA ALA A 90 4.23 -4.77 -8.74
C ALA A 90 3.67 -4.61 -10.16
N LEU A 91 2.45 -5.11 -10.43
CA LEU A 91 1.81 -4.95 -11.74
C LEU A 91 1.58 -3.48 -12.12
N ALA A 92 1.22 -2.64 -11.17
CA ALA A 92 0.93 -1.24 -11.43
C ALA A 92 2.19 -0.36 -11.42
N ALA A 93 3.10 -0.56 -10.47
CA ALA A 93 4.19 0.35 -10.15
C ALA A 93 5.59 -0.30 -10.14
N GLY A 94 5.72 -1.58 -10.49
CA GLY A 94 7.02 -2.25 -10.50
C GLY A 94 8.00 -1.60 -11.45
N SER A 95 9.24 -1.40 -11.01
CA SER A 95 10.35 -0.93 -11.83
C SER A 95 10.60 -1.86 -13.00
N GLU A 96 11.19 -1.35 -14.06
CA GLU A 96 11.60 -2.17 -15.19
C GLU A 96 12.67 -3.19 -14.75
N ASP A 97 12.41 -4.46 -15.04
CA ASP A 97 13.34 -5.59 -14.86
C ASP A 97 13.63 -6.21 -16.23
N ILE A 98 14.68 -5.72 -16.86
CA ILE A 98 15.08 -6.15 -18.20
C ILE A 98 15.40 -7.65 -18.24
N LYS A 99 15.99 -8.19 -17.16
CA LYS A 99 16.38 -9.60 -17.07
C LYS A 99 15.18 -10.54 -17.13
N ASN A 100 14.09 -10.16 -16.46
CA ASN A 100 12.87 -10.95 -16.40
C ASN A 100 11.81 -10.46 -17.40
N GLN A 101 12.15 -9.50 -18.26
CA GLN A 101 11.23 -8.89 -19.25
C GLN A 101 9.93 -8.40 -18.61
N PHE A 102 10.05 -7.77 -17.46
CA PHE A 102 8.93 -7.25 -16.69
C PHE A 102 9.03 -5.74 -16.52
N SER A 103 7.87 -5.08 -16.58
CA SER A 103 7.69 -3.69 -16.17
C SER A 103 6.27 -3.50 -15.69
N GLY A 104 6.07 -2.78 -14.62
CA GLY A 104 4.76 -2.32 -14.21
C GLY A 104 4.19 -1.29 -15.20
N ALA A 105 2.92 -0.97 -15.06
CA ALA A 105 2.24 0.01 -15.93
C ALA A 105 2.80 1.43 -15.76
N ALA A 106 3.27 1.78 -14.57
CA ALA A 106 3.85 3.09 -14.21
C ALA A 106 5.19 2.90 -13.46
N PRO A 107 6.26 2.43 -14.13
CA PRO A 107 7.50 1.98 -13.47
C PRO A 107 8.31 3.10 -12.82
N GLU A 108 8.01 4.37 -13.09
CA GLU A 108 8.71 5.52 -12.50
C GLU A 108 7.81 6.37 -11.58
N CYS A 109 6.60 5.87 -11.22
CA CYS A 109 5.75 6.56 -10.26
C CYS A 109 6.33 6.47 -8.84
N ASP A 110 5.93 7.40 -7.98
CA ASP A 110 6.10 7.26 -6.54
C ASP A 110 4.95 6.42 -5.96
N ILE A 111 5.22 5.71 -4.87
CA ILE A 111 4.30 4.73 -4.29
C ILE A 111 3.91 5.18 -2.88
N ALA A 112 2.63 5.04 -2.55
CA ALA A 112 2.16 5.08 -1.17
C ALA A 112 1.25 3.88 -0.92
N PHE A 113 1.36 3.27 0.26
CA PHE A 113 0.60 2.07 0.58
C PHE A 113 -0.13 2.21 1.91
N VAL A 114 -1.40 1.85 1.93
CA VAL A 114 -2.20 1.68 3.14
C VAL A 114 -2.46 0.19 3.33
N GLN A 115 -1.81 -0.39 4.33
CA GLN A 115 -2.07 -1.76 4.74
C GLN A 115 -3.24 -1.77 5.70
N LEU A 116 -4.34 -2.37 5.27
CA LEU A 116 -5.58 -2.41 6.03
C LEU A 116 -5.47 -3.30 7.27
N LYS A 117 -6.06 -2.87 8.36
CA LYS A 117 -6.28 -3.74 9.52
C LYS A 117 -7.49 -4.64 9.32
N ARG A 118 -7.45 -5.82 9.88
CA ARG A 118 -8.60 -6.73 9.90
C ARG A 118 -9.77 -6.17 10.69
N ALA A 119 -10.98 -6.54 10.27
CA ALA A 119 -12.17 -6.29 11.05
C ALA A 119 -12.09 -6.99 12.41
N LYS A 120 -12.62 -6.34 13.43
CA LYS A 120 -12.65 -6.88 14.79
C LYS A 120 -13.58 -8.10 14.86
N GLN A 121 -13.26 -9.04 15.77
CA GLN A 121 -13.99 -10.29 15.91
C GLN A 121 -15.49 -10.10 16.10
N TYR A 122 -15.90 -9.15 16.94
CA TYR A 122 -17.34 -8.91 17.18
C TYR A 122 -18.13 -8.56 15.90
N LEU A 123 -17.48 -7.99 14.88
CA LEU A 123 -18.13 -7.73 13.58
C LEU A 123 -18.25 -9.00 12.77
N LYS A 124 -17.24 -9.88 12.81
CA LYS A 124 -17.33 -11.19 12.18
C LYS A 124 -18.47 -12.01 12.79
N ASP A 125 -18.56 -12.01 14.12
CA ASP A 125 -19.62 -12.71 14.87
C ASP A 125 -21.00 -12.16 14.49
N PHE A 126 -21.13 -10.84 14.43
CA PHE A 126 -22.39 -10.17 14.08
C PHE A 126 -22.87 -10.51 12.65
N TYR A 127 -21.94 -10.62 11.70
CA TYR A 127 -22.25 -10.95 10.31
C TYR A 127 -22.11 -12.44 9.98
N PHE A 128 -21.89 -13.30 10.98
CA PHE A 128 -21.71 -14.74 10.83
C PHE A 128 -20.59 -15.10 9.84
N ILE A 129 -19.48 -14.38 9.89
CA ILE A 129 -18.32 -14.60 9.02
C ILE A 129 -17.35 -15.56 9.72
N PRO A 130 -16.90 -16.65 9.04
CA PRO A 130 -15.91 -17.56 9.60
C PRO A 130 -14.62 -16.85 10.03
N ASP A 131 -14.00 -17.31 11.12
CA ASP A 131 -12.84 -16.67 11.73
C ASP A 131 -11.62 -16.55 10.79
N GLU A 132 -11.42 -17.55 9.95
CA GLU A 132 -10.34 -17.61 8.96
C GLU A 132 -10.54 -16.65 7.77
N THR A 133 -11.76 -16.15 7.55
CA THR A 133 -12.06 -15.28 6.41
C THR A 133 -11.48 -13.87 6.66
N PRO A 134 -10.59 -13.36 5.80
CA PRO A 134 -10.12 -11.99 5.90
C PRO A 134 -11.24 -11.03 5.50
N VAL A 135 -11.57 -10.11 6.41
CA VAL A 135 -12.55 -9.05 6.15
C VAL A 135 -12.04 -7.72 6.68
N PHE A 136 -12.42 -6.65 6.00
CA PHE A 136 -12.00 -5.28 6.28
C PHE A 136 -13.21 -4.38 6.48
N GLN A 137 -13.02 -3.30 7.23
CA GLN A 137 -14.08 -2.34 7.48
C GLN A 137 -14.04 -1.22 6.44
N GLU A 138 -15.20 -0.83 5.94
CA GLU A 138 -15.34 0.29 5.02
C GLU A 138 -14.73 1.59 5.57
N ASN A 139 -14.92 1.87 6.86
CA ASN A 139 -14.34 3.05 7.51
C ASN A 139 -12.81 3.10 7.42
N ASP A 140 -12.14 1.96 7.42
CA ASP A 140 -10.68 1.88 7.32
C ASP A 140 -10.21 2.13 5.88
N ILE A 141 -10.98 1.68 4.90
CA ILE A 141 -10.77 1.99 3.47
C ILE A 141 -10.96 3.49 3.24
N MET A 142 -12.04 4.09 3.76
CA MET A 142 -12.31 5.53 3.67
C MET A 142 -11.22 6.36 4.35
N ALA A 143 -10.73 5.91 5.50
CA ALA A 143 -9.59 6.53 6.16
C ALA A 143 -8.31 6.45 5.29
N GLY A 144 -8.09 5.32 4.63
CA GLY A 144 -6.98 5.13 3.67
C GLY A 144 -7.06 6.11 2.50
N ILE A 145 -8.24 6.26 1.89
CA ILE A 145 -8.45 7.23 0.81
C ILE A 145 -8.15 8.66 1.28
N ARG A 146 -8.67 9.04 2.46
CA ARG A 146 -8.39 10.35 3.05
C ARG A 146 -6.89 10.56 3.28
N TYR A 147 -6.21 9.58 3.83
CA TYR A 147 -4.77 9.61 4.06
C TYR A 147 -3.99 9.84 2.76
N LEU A 148 -4.26 9.06 1.72
CA LEU A 148 -3.59 9.20 0.43
C LEU A 148 -3.82 10.56 -0.23
N ASN A 149 -5.03 11.13 -0.11
CA ASN A 149 -5.32 12.47 -0.60
C ASN A 149 -4.53 13.56 0.17
N MET A 150 -4.43 13.42 1.50
CA MET A 150 -3.63 14.32 2.33
C MET A 150 -2.15 14.26 1.95
N LEU A 151 -1.62 13.05 1.77
CA LEU A 151 -0.23 12.82 1.35
C LEU A 151 0.05 13.39 -0.05
N ALA A 152 -0.83 13.16 -1.01
CA ALA A 152 -0.69 13.70 -2.37
C ALA A 152 -0.66 15.22 -2.37
N THR A 153 -1.49 15.84 -1.54
CA THR A 153 -1.51 17.31 -1.33
C THR A 153 -0.20 17.80 -0.72
N GLU A 154 0.32 17.11 0.31
CA GLU A 154 1.60 17.42 0.95
C GLU A 154 2.74 17.35 -0.06
N LEU A 155 2.78 16.28 -0.87
CA LEU A 155 3.80 16.04 -1.88
C LEU A 155 3.60 16.88 -3.16
N ARG A 156 2.46 17.53 -3.32
CA ARG A 156 2.06 18.27 -4.54
C ARG A 156 2.13 17.41 -5.79
N LYS A 157 1.66 16.17 -5.70
CA LYS A 157 1.66 15.20 -6.80
C LYS A 157 0.22 14.83 -7.18
N PRO A 158 -0.09 14.63 -8.45
CA PRO A 158 -1.33 14.00 -8.85
C PRO A 158 -1.39 12.59 -8.28
N LEU A 159 -2.60 12.15 -7.90
CA LEU A 159 -2.84 10.87 -7.23
C LEU A 159 -3.72 9.96 -8.10
N SER A 160 -3.32 8.72 -8.22
CA SER A 160 -4.18 7.61 -8.63
C SER A 160 -4.25 6.59 -7.51
N ILE A 161 -5.44 6.07 -7.20
CA ILE A 161 -5.64 5.10 -6.12
C ILE A 161 -6.10 3.76 -6.70
N CYS A 162 -5.43 2.69 -6.30
CA CYS A 162 -5.82 1.32 -6.57
C CYS A 162 -6.43 0.70 -5.30
N ILE A 163 -7.67 0.22 -5.41
CA ILE A 163 -8.37 -0.54 -4.39
C ILE A 163 -8.90 -1.80 -5.08
N ALA A 164 -8.27 -2.94 -4.84
CA ALA A 164 -8.63 -4.21 -5.48
C ALA A 164 -9.33 -5.14 -4.50
N LEU A 165 -10.15 -4.59 -3.63
CA LEU A 165 -10.98 -5.29 -2.65
C LEU A 165 -12.43 -5.11 -3.04
N GLY A 166 -13.19 -6.20 -2.99
CA GLY A 166 -14.60 -6.21 -3.32
C GLY A 166 -15.48 -6.56 -2.13
N THR A 167 -16.79 -6.28 -2.26
CA THR A 167 -17.81 -6.73 -1.33
C THR A 167 -19.01 -7.26 -2.11
N ASN A 168 -19.65 -8.28 -1.54
CA ASN A 168 -20.94 -8.79 -2.05
C ASN A 168 -22.13 -8.11 -1.35
N MET A 169 -21.88 -7.27 -0.36
CA MET A 169 -22.90 -6.57 0.41
C MET A 169 -22.99 -5.10 -0.06
N GLY A 170 -24.20 -4.57 -0.11
CA GLY A 170 -24.47 -3.18 -0.46
C GLY A 170 -25.37 -3.03 -1.69
N ASN A 171 -25.79 -1.79 -1.93
CA ASN A 171 -26.63 -1.43 -3.06
C ASN A 171 -25.80 -1.46 -4.37
N ARG A 172 -26.11 -2.38 -5.25
CA ARG A 172 -25.42 -2.49 -6.56
C ARG A 172 -25.98 -1.55 -7.63
N GLY A 173 -27.07 -0.84 -7.32
CA GLY A 173 -27.74 0.07 -8.25
C GLY A 173 -27.22 1.51 -8.23
N GLY A 174 -26.22 1.79 -7.38
CA GLY A 174 -25.81 3.17 -7.10
C GLY A 174 -26.93 3.93 -6.35
N ALA A 175 -26.62 4.57 -5.25
CA ALA A 175 -27.52 5.52 -4.59
C ALA A 175 -27.29 6.91 -5.13
#